data_2fda92175a3d6ac61ef95c9a0d8d34f7
#
_entry.id   2fda92175a3d6ac61ef95c9a0d8d34f7
#
_cell.length_a   1.000
_cell.length_b   1.000
_cell.length_c   1.000
_cell.angle_alpha   90.00
_cell.angle_beta   90.00
_cell.angle_gamma   90.00
#
_symmetry.space_group_name_H-M   'P 1'
#
loop_
_entity.id
_entity.type
_entity.pdbx_description
1 polymer ?
#
loop_
_entity_poly.entity_id
_entity_poly.type
_entity_poly.pdbx_seq_one_letter_code
_entity_poly.pdbx_strand_id
1 'polypeptide(L)'
;MAIKSRTNHSKATPTAAGIVKIAGIQMASGPSVAANLSEAERLIKIAADQGAKLVVLPEYFAIMGVKDTDKVKAAEQEGSGQIQQFLSATAKKRDVWIVAGSIPIQSETKGKVYNACMVYDNKGKLVARYNKIHLFGLNLGNEKYHEESTIVPGNQVVTVDSPFGKIGLSICYDLRFPELYRAMGNVDLILVPSAFTETTGKAHWETLIRARAIENLCYVLAPAQGGYHASGRETHGDSMIVDPWGVVLDRLPRGSGVVIASMNLDYQASLRKSLPALTHRTVFK
;
A
#
# COMPACT_ATOMS: atom_id res chain seq x y z
N MET A 1 -3.60 0.21 26.03
CA MET A 1 -3.04 1.49 25.50
C MET A 1 -3.99 1.97 24.41
N ALA A 2 -4.60 3.15 24.54
CA ALA A 2 -5.59 3.64 23.59
C ALA A 2 -4.89 4.10 22.29
N ILE A 3 -5.29 3.55 21.15
CA ILE A 3 -4.80 3.92 19.83
C ILE A 3 -5.38 5.30 19.48
N LYS A 4 -4.53 6.32 19.31
CA LYS A 4 -4.97 7.66 18.88
C LYS A 4 -5.12 7.69 17.35
N SER A 5 -6.33 8.03 16.90
CA SER A 5 -6.61 8.29 15.49
C SER A 5 -6.27 9.76 15.16
N ARG A 6 -5.45 9.99 14.13
CA ARG A 6 -5.25 11.32 13.55
C ARG A 6 -6.01 11.40 12.23
N THR A 7 -7.03 12.26 12.18
CA THR A 7 -7.72 12.65 10.95
C THR A 7 -7.18 14.00 10.49
N ASN A 8 -6.58 14.04 9.31
CA ASN A 8 -6.21 15.30 8.68
C ASN A 8 -7.34 15.72 7.73
N HIS A 9 -8.04 16.79 8.04
CA HIS A 9 -9.11 17.33 7.20
C HIS A 9 -8.53 18.31 6.17
N SER A 10 -8.39 17.89 4.92
CA SER A 10 -8.31 18.79 3.78
C SER A 10 -9.62 18.71 2.99
N LYS A 11 -10.35 19.82 2.88
CA LYS A 11 -11.55 19.88 2.03
C LYS A 11 -11.12 19.85 0.56
N ALA A 12 -11.27 18.69 -0.09
CA ALA A 12 -11.11 18.54 -1.52
C ALA A 12 -12.49 18.58 -2.19
N THR A 13 -12.59 19.30 -3.30
CA THR A 13 -13.82 19.41 -4.11
C THR A 13 -14.08 18.08 -4.83
N PRO A 14 -15.29 17.49 -4.75
CA PRO A 14 -15.59 16.23 -5.44
C PRO A 14 -15.53 16.40 -6.97
N THR A 15 -14.89 15.45 -7.64
CA THR A 15 -14.98 15.33 -9.10
C THR A 15 -16.35 14.81 -9.52
N ALA A 16 -16.88 15.30 -10.63
CA ALA A 16 -18.17 14.89 -11.18
C ALA A 16 -18.21 13.37 -11.45
N ALA A 17 -19.33 12.75 -11.02
CA ALA A 17 -19.67 11.33 -11.16
C ALA A 17 -18.63 10.35 -10.59
N GLY A 18 -18.75 10.02 -9.32
CA GLY A 18 -18.39 8.81 -8.54
C GLY A 18 -17.41 7.75 -9.06
N ILE A 19 -16.83 7.91 -10.26
CA ILE A 19 -15.95 6.90 -10.89
C ILE A 19 -14.55 7.48 -11.05
N VAL A 20 -13.55 6.76 -10.52
CA VAL A 20 -12.13 7.12 -10.65
C VAL A 20 -11.29 5.88 -11.02
N LYS A 21 -10.34 6.05 -11.93
CA LYS A 21 -9.33 5.01 -12.22
C LYS A 21 -8.24 5.03 -11.16
N ILE A 22 -7.98 3.88 -10.58
CA ILE A 22 -6.90 3.61 -9.63
C ILE A 22 -5.96 2.56 -10.21
N ALA A 23 -4.66 2.65 -9.89
CA ALA A 23 -3.65 1.74 -10.41
C ALA A 23 -2.71 1.25 -9.32
N GLY A 24 -2.35 -0.03 -9.37
CA GLY A 24 -1.29 -0.66 -8.60
C GLY A 24 -0.11 -1.03 -9.48
N ILE A 25 1.09 -0.77 -8.98
CA ILE A 25 2.34 -1.08 -9.67
C ILE A 25 2.92 -2.37 -9.10
N GLN A 26 3.20 -3.36 -9.96
CA GLN A 26 3.99 -4.53 -9.61
C GLN A 26 5.43 -4.35 -10.08
N MET A 27 6.39 -4.63 -9.20
CA MET A 27 7.82 -4.54 -9.48
C MET A 27 8.55 -5.79 -8.99
N ALA A 28 9.77 -5.97 -9.49
CA ALA A 28 10.77 -6.85 -8.89
C ALA A 28 12.00 -6.01 -8.52
N SER A 29 11.87 -5.23 -7.46
CA SER A 29 12.89 -4.25 -7.04
C SER A 29 14.20 -4.94 -6.66
N GLY A 30 15.31 -4.27 -6.96
CA GLY A 30 16.65 -4.72 -6.66
C GLY A 30 17.36 -3.85 -5.61
N PRO A 31 18.70 -4.02 -5.47
CA PRO A 31 19.48 -3.27 -4.49
C PRO A 31 19.83 -1.83 -4.92
N SER A 32 19.57 -1.45 -6.18
CA SER A 32 19.87 -0.12 -6.69
C SER A 32 18.66 0.80 -6.61
N VAL A 33 18.67 1.78 -5.71
CA VAL A 33 17.62 2.79 -5.60
C VAL A 33 17.37 3.49 -6.94
N ALA A 34 18.44 3.94 -7.62
CA ALA A 34 18.30 4.66 -8.90
C ALA A 34 17.59 3.83 -9.98
N ALA A 35 17.93 2.53 -10.11
CA ALA A 35 17.28 1.63 -11.07
C ALA A 35 15.80 1.42 -10.71
N ASN A 36 15.49 1.22 -9.43
CA ASN A 36 14.11 1.05 -8.97
C ASN A 36 13.26 2.32 -9.18
N LEU A 37 13.82 3.51 -8.95
CA LEU A 37 13.13 4.78 -9.23
C LEU A 37 12.86 4.97 -10.73
N SER A 38 13.81 4.59 -11.60
CA SER A 38 13.63 4.64 -13.05
C SER A 38 12.51 3.72 -13.52
N GLU A 39 12.46 2.49 -13.01
CA GLU A 39 11.38 1.54 -13.32
C GLU A 39 10.03 2.01 -12.76
N ALA A 40 10.01 2.54 -11.54
CA ALA A 40 8.80 3.12 -10.96
C ALA A 40 8.27 4.29 -11.80
N GLU A 41 9.15 5.21 -12.28
CA GLU A 41 8.73 6.33 -13.16
C GLU A 41 8.10 5.82 -14.46
N ARG A 42 8.70 4.80 -15.07
CA ARG A 42 8.19 4.18 -16.30
C ARG A 42 6.77 3.61 -16.08
N LEU A 43 6.57 2.86 -14.98
CA LEU A 43 5.28 2.22 -14.68
C LEU A 43 4.22 3.24 -14.24
N ILE A 44 4.60 4.25 -13.42
CA ILE A 44 3.70 5.35 -13.04
C ILE A 44 3.25 6.11 -14.30
N LYS A 45 4.17 6.34 -15.26
CA LYS A 45 3.80 6.96 -16.54
C LYS A 45 2.75 6.14 -17.28
N ILE A 46 2.92 4.82 -17.38
CA ILE A 46 1.94 3.93 -18.03
C ILE A 46 0.57 4.05 -17.35
N ALA A 47 0.52 4.00 -16.01
CA ALA A 47 -0.72 4.14 -15.25
C ALA A 47 -1.41 5.50 -15.50
N ALA A 48 -0.64 6.58 -15.45
CA ALA A 48 -1.13 7.94 -15.68
C ALA A 48 -1.66 8.13 -17.12
N ASP A 49 -0.94 7.63 -18.13
CA ASP A 49 -1.35 7.68 -19.53
C ASP A 49 -2.66 6.90 -19.80
N GLN A 50 -2.94 5.86 -18.98
CA GLN A 50 -4.21 5.13 -19.00
C GLN A 50 -5.33 5.81 -18.18
N GLY A 51 -5.05 6.98 -17.60
CA GLY A 51 -6.01 7.83 -16.90
C GLY A 51 -6.14 7.55 -15.40
N ALA A 52 -5.22 6.81 -14.78
CA ALA A 52 -5.21 6.65 -13.33
C ALA A 52 -5.03 8.00 -12.63
N LYS A 53 -5.80 8.24 -11.57
CA LYS A 53 -5.68 9.42 -10.70
C LYS A 53 -5.03 9.11 -9.36
N LEU A 54 -5.00 7.85 -8.97
CA LEU A 54 -4.27 7.32 -7.83
C LEU A 54 -3.38 6.16 -8.30
N VAL A 55 -2.09 6.24 -7.98
CA VAL A 55 -1.10 5.19 -8.28
C VAL A 55 -0.45 4.73 -6.98
N VAL A 56 -0.44 3.42 -6.75
CA VAL A 56 0.12 2.81 -5.54
C VAL A 56 1.30 1.92 -5.91
N LEU A 57 2.46 2.18 -5.33
CA LEU A 57 3.68 1.39 -5.48
C LEU A 57 3.69 0.21 -4.49
N PRO A 58 4.46 -0.87 -4.72
CA PRO A 58 4.54 -2.00 -3.79
C PRO A 58 5.41 -1.68 -2.57
N GLU A 59 5.34 -2.53 -1.54
CA GLU A 59 6.25 -2.50 -0.39
C GLU A 59 7.70 -2.61 -0.87
N TYR A 60 8.61 -1.82 -0.26
CA TYR A 60 10.05 -1.78 -0.61
C TYR A 60 10.34 -1.41 -2.08
N PHE A 61 9.46 -0.67 -2.74
CA PHE A 61 9.61 -0.35 -4.17
C PHE A 61 10.98 0.27 -4.49
N ALA A 62 11.50 1.11 -3.58
CA ALA A 62 12.74 1.85 -3.80
C ALA A 62 14.01 1.01 -3.54
N ILE A 63 13.92 -0.02 -2.68
CA ILE A 63 15.06 -0.90 -2.38
C ILE A 63 14.62 -2.25 -1.84
N MET A 64 15.03 -3.30 -2.53
CA MET A 64 15.08 -4.69 -2.06
C MET A 64 16.56 -5.09 -2.02
N GLY A 65 17.22 -4.89 -0.87
CA GLY A 65 18.65 -5.10 -0.70
C GLY A 65 19.06 -6.58 -0.74
N VAL A 66 20.35 -6.82 -0.84
CA VAL A 66 20.94 -8.16 -0.69
C VAL A 66 20.94 -8.57 0.79
N LYS A 67 21.18 -7.61 1.69
CA LYS A 67 21.17 -7.79 3.14
C LYS A 67 20.03 -6.97 3.77
N ASP A 68 19.48 -7.46 4.87
CA ASP A 68 18.43 -6.75 5.62
C ASP A 68 18.86 -5.35 6.08
N THR A 69 20.13 -5.14 6.31
CA THR A 69 20.70 -3.83 6.70
C THR A 69 20.81 -2.82 5.56
N ASP A 70 20.61 -3.23 4.29
CA ASP A 70 20.75 -2.29 3.16
C ASP A 70 19.63 -1.24 3.15
N LYS A 71 18.42 -1.58 3.62
CA LYS A 71 17.35 -0.61 3.84
C LYS A 71 17.70 0.45 4.89
N VAL A 72 18.51 0.07 5.92
CA VAL A 72 18.96 1.01 6.95
C VAL A 72 19.94 2.03 6.36
N LYS A 73 20.83 1.59 5.45
CA LYS A 73 21.78 2.48 4.76
C LYS A 73 21.08 3.43 3.77
N ALA A 74 19.99 2.97 3.15
CA ALA A 74 19.19 3.74 2.20
C ALA A 74 18.11 4.61 2.87
N ALA A 75 18.02 4.59 4.21
CA ALA A 75 17.00 5.31 4.93
C ALA A 75 17.13 6.82 4.79
N GLU A 76 16.03 7.48 4.50
CA GLU A 76 15.94 8.93 4.37
C GLU A 76 15.34 9.56 5.63
N GLN A 77 15.73 10.79 5.93
CA GLN A 77 15.03 11.61 6.91
C GLN A 77 13.69 12.07 6.32
N GLU A 78 12.63 12.13 7.12
CA GLU A 78 11.34 12.64 6.67
C GLU A 78 11.47 14.08 6.12
N GLY A 79 10.90 14.31 4.94
CA GLY A 79 10.96 15.58 4.23
C GLY A 79 12.23 15.79 3.42
N SER A 80 13.17 14.82 3.42
CA SER A 80 14.46 14.94 2.74
C SER A 80 14.89 13.61 2.13
N GLY A 81 15.52 13.64 0.95
CA GLY A 81 16.09 12.48 0.27
C GLY A 81 15.59 12.29 -1.15
N GLN A 82 16.33 11.48 -1.91
CA GLN A 82 16.07 11.29 -3.34
C GLN A 82 14.77 10.55 -3.64
N ILE A 83 14.38 9.59 -2.77
CA ILE A 83 13.16 8.81 -2.96
C ILE A 83 11.94 9.72 -2.76
N GLN A 84 11.92 10.50 -1.68
CA GLN A 84 10.84 11.44 -1.37
C GLN A 84 10.75 12.57 -2.41
N GLN A 85 11.89 13.10 -2.88
CA GLN A 85 11.93 14.09 -3.96
C GLN A 85 11.36 13.51 -5.26
N PHE A 86 11.73 12.28 -5.62
CA PHE A 86 11.20 11.56 -6.78
C PHE A 86 9.68 11.43 -6.70
N LEU A 87 9.14 10.99 -5.57
CA LEU A 87 7.69 10.80 -5.37
C LEU A 87 6.92 12.11 -5.52
N SER A 88 7.37 13.16 -4.84
CA SER A 88 6.78 14.50 -4.90
C SER A 88 6.82 15.08 -6.32
N ALA A 89 7.97 15.04 -6.98
CA ALA A 89 8.15 15.57 -8.33
C ALA A 89 7.30 14.79 -9.36
N THR A 90 7.25 13.45 -9.25
CA THR A 90 6.50 12.58 -10.15
C THR A 90 4.99 12.78 -9.98
N ALA A 91 4.49 12.87 -8.75
CA ALA A 91 3.09 13.13 -8.46
C ALA A 91 2.64 14.45 -9.12
N LYS A 92 3.42 15.52 -8.94
CA LYS A 92 3.18 16.82 -9.58
C LYS A 92 3.28 16.78 -11.09
N LYS A 93 4.33 16.15 -11.64
CA LYS A 93 4.58 16.05 -13.10
C LYS A 93 3.47 15.30 -13.83
N ARG A 94 2.89 14.26 -13.20
CA ARG A 94 1.88 13.39 -13.81
C ARG A 94 0.43 13.76 -13.44
N ASP A 95 0.24 14.74 -12.58
CA ASP A 95 -1.08 15.13 -12.04
C ASP A 95 -1.84 13.94 -11.43
N VAL A 96 -1.14 13.13 -10.63
CA VAL A 96 -1.68 11.95 -9.96
C VAL A 96 -1.34 11.95 -8.47
N TRP A 97 -2.19 11.36 -7.66
CA TRP A 97 -1.82 10.99 -6.30
C TRP A 97 -0.90 9.77 -6.35
N ILE A 98 0.17 9.79 -5.55
CA ILE A 98 1.10 8.66 -5.42
C ILE A 98 1.15 8.19 -3.98
N VAL A 99 0.92 6.88 -3.80
CA VAL A 99 1.19 6.19 -2.54
C VAL A 99 2.48 5.39 -2.69
N ALA A 100 3.46 5.69 -1.86
CA ALA A 100 4.83 5.20 -1.97
C ALA A 100 4.99 3.69 -1.68
N GLY A 101 3.89 2.96 -1.52
CA GLY A 101 3.98 1.57 -1.07
C GLY A 101 4.67 1.51 0.28
N SER A 102 5.97 1.34 0.29
CA SER A 102 6.78 1.69 1.46
C SER A 102 8.23 2.05 1.13
N ILE A 103 8.81 2.90 1.97
CA ILE A 103 10.21 3.32 1.93
C ILE A 103 10.82 3.28 3.33
N PRO A 104 12.16 3.11 3.45
CA PRO A 104 12.83 3.19 4.73
C PRO A 104 12.98 4.66 5.17
N ILE A 105 12.39 5.01 6.30
CA ILE A 105 12.54 6.32 6.95
C ILE A 105 13.33 6.13 8.25
N GLN A 106 14.28 7.03 8.51
CA GLN A 106 15.11 7.01 9.73
C GLN A 106 14.24 6.97 10.98
N SER A 107 14.69 6.20 11.96
CA SER A 107 14.08 6.14 13.29
C SER A 107 15.07 6.60 14.36
N GLU A 108 14.58 6.86 15.55
CA GLU A 108 15.37 7.21 16.72
C GLU A 108 16.20 6.01 17.23
N THR A 109 15.84 4.79 16.82
CA THR A 109 16.52 3.57 17.23
C THR A 109 17.71 3.28 16.31
N LYS A 110 18.92 3.33 16.86
CA LYS A 110 20.15 3.04 16.11
C LYS A 110 20.06 1.67 15.41
N GLY A 111 20.35 1.67 14.10
CA GLY A 111 20.36 0.45 13.28
C GLY A 111 18.96 -0.01 12.83
N LYS A 112 17.92 0.74 13.12
CA LYS A 112 16.54 0.45 12.66
C LYS A 112 15.92 1.63 11.92
N VAL A 113 14.91 1.32 11.10
CA VAL A 113 14.15 2.29 10.32
C VAL A 113 12.66 2.05 10.53
N TYR A 114 11.82 3.01 10.13
CA TYR A 114 10.41 2.77 9.88
C TYR A 114 10.22 2.25 8.44
N ASN A 115 9.40 1.22 8.28
CA ASN A 115 8.86 0.83 6.98
C ASN A 115 7.62 1.69 6.75
N ALA A 116 7.79 2.81 6.00
CA ALA A 116 6.83 3.91 5.97
C ALA A 116 6.12 4.01 4.61
N CYS A 117 4.78 3.95 4.63
CA CYS A 117 3.93 4.30 3.50
C CYS A 117 3.66 5.80 3.54
N MET A 118 4.05 6.51 2.48
CA MET A 118 3.88 7.95 2.35
C MET A 118 2.92 8.28 1.21
N VAL A 119 2.01 9.22 1.41
CA VAL A 119 1.00 9.62 0.44
C VAL A 119 1.27 11.04 -0.03
N TYR A 120 1.42 11.21 -1.34
CA TYR A 120 1.60 12.50 -2.00
C TYR A 120 0.38 12.84 -2.84
N ASP A 121 -0.12 14.07 -2.72
CA ASP A 121 -1.18 14.58 -3.58
C ASP A 121 -0.65 14.93 -4.99
N ASN A 122 -1.55 15.27 -5.91
CA ASN A 122 -1.19 15.65 -7.29
C ASN A 122 -0.43 16.98 -7.41
N LYS A 123 -0.20 17.69 -6.31
CA LYS A 123 0.68 18.87 -6.23
C LYS A 123 2.07 18.51 -5.71
N GLY A 124 2.30 17.24 -5.37
CA GLY A 124 3.53 16.73 -4.79
C GLY A 124 3.68 16.99 -3.29
N LYS A 125 2.60 17.37 -2.61
CA LYS A 125 2.62 17.59 -1.16
C LYS A 125 2.45 16.25 -0.43
N LEU A 126 3.29 15.99 0.57
CA LEU A 126 3.09 14.90 1.52
C LEU A 126 1.84 15.19 2.37
N VAL A 127 0.84 14.32 2.28
CA VAL A 127 -0.44 14.48 2.98
C VAL A 127 -0.64 13.49 4.11
N ALA A 128 0.03 12.33 4.07
CA ALA A 128 -0.02 11.34 5.15
C ALA A 128 1.23 10.45 5.17
N ARG A 129 1.51 9.88 6.33
CA ARG A 129 2.51 8.84 6.58
C ARG A 129 1.93 7.78 7.49
N TYR A 130 2.10 6.52 7.13
CA TYR A 130 1.80 5.35 7.95
C TYR A 130 3.06 4.53 8.15
N ASN A 131 3.41 4.18 9.36
CA ASN A 131 4.48 3.24 9.69
C ASN A 131 3.88 1.86 9.91
N LYS A 132 4.40 0.85 9.26
CA LYS A 132 3.95 -0.55 9.39
C LYS A 132 3.84 -0.95 10.86
N ILE A 133 2.66 -1.40 11.27
CA ILE A 133 2.40 -1.78 12.67
C ILE A 133 2.87 -3.21 12.93
N HIS A 134 2.47 -4.16 12.07
CA HIS A 134 2.76 -5.57 12.28
C HIS A 134 3.99 -5.98 11.47
N LEU A 135 5.06 -6.35 12.18
CA LEU A 135 6.33 -6.74 11.58
C LEU A 135 6.34 -8.22 11.26
N PHE A 136 6.81 -8.55 10.04
CA PHE A 136 6.81 -9.91 9.53
C PHE A 136 7.88 -10.76 10.24
N GLY A 137 7.42 -11.87 10.82
CA GLY A 137 8.26 -12.95 11.34
C GLY A 137 7.80 -14.28 10.76
N LEU A 138 8.73 -15.07 10.24
CA LEU A 138 8.48 -16.42 9.74
C LEU A 138 9.68 -17.31 10.04
N ASN A 139 9.39 -18.53 10.49
CA ASN A 139 10.38 -19.60 10.61
C ASN A 139 9.74 -20.87 10.07
N LEU A 140 9.91 -21.10 8.76
CA LEU A 140 9.29 -22.22 8.06
C LEU A 140 10.30 -22.85 7.08
N GLY A 141 10.74 -24.08 7.38
CA GLY A 141 11.75 -24.75 6.59
C GLY A 141 13.05 -23.94 6.51
N ASN A 142 13.44 -23.58 5.30
CA ASN A 142 14.63 -22.74 5.04
C ASN A 142 14.33 -21.24 5.05
N GLU A 143 13.07 -20.84 5.15
CA GLU A 143 12.68 -19.43 5.16
C GLU A 143 12.69 -18.90 6.59
N LYS A 144 13.53 -17.87 6.83
CA LYS A 144 13.63 -17.18 8.11
C LYS A 144 13.58 -15.68 7.88
N TYR A 145 12.57 -15.03 8.47
CA TYR A 145 12.37 -13.58 8.40
C TYR A 145 12.15 -13.01 9.79
N HIS A 146 12.84 -11.90 10.10
CA HIS A 146 12.76 -11.21 11.37
C HIS A 146 12.82 -9.69 11.12
N GLU A 147 11.73 -9.09 10.61
CA GLU A 147 11.70 -7.65 10.31
C GLU A 147 12.03 -6.78 11.52
N GLU A 148 11.67 -7.23 12.72
CA GLU A 148 11.95 -6.51 13.97
C GLU A 148 13.45 -6.25 14.22
N SER A 149 14.35 -6.99 13.56
CA SER A 149 15.79 -6.78 13.68
C SER A 149 16.25 -5.43 13.12
N THR A 150 15.55 -4.91 12.09
CA THR A 150 15.91 -3.69 11.36
C THR A 150 14.77 -2.66 11.25
N ILE A 151 13.57 -3.00 11.70
CA ILE A 151 12.39 -2.12 11.60
C ILE A 151 11.83 -1.85 13.00
N VAL A 152 11.41 -0.59 13.22
CA VAL A 152 10.65 -0.14 14.38
C VAL A 152 9.15 -0.21 14.03
N PRO A 153 8.30 -0.87 14.82
CA PRO A 153 6.86 -0.92 14.55
C PRO A 153 6.22 0.46 14.71
N GLY A 154 5.24 0.75 13.85
CA GLY A 154 4.30 1.84 14.05
C GLY A 154 3.29 1.52 15.16
N ASN A 155 2.49 2.52 15.52
CA ASN A 155 1.48 2.40 16.58
C ASN A 155 0.19 3.19 16.30
N GLN A 156 0.03 3.68 15.07
CA GLN A 156 -1.11 4.52 14.70
C GLN A 156 -1.84 3.95 13.49
N VAL A 157 -3.16 3.87 13.59
CA VAL A 157 -4.05 3.64 12.45
C VAL A 157 -4.14 4.95 11.67
N VAL A 158 -3.91 4.90 10.36
CA VAL A 158 -3.92 6.09 9.50
C VAL A 158 -4.93 5.92 8.37
N THR A 159 -5.80 6.93 8.23
CA THR A 159 -6.68 7.10 7.09
C THR A 159 -6.46 8.47 6.46
N VAL A 160 -6.74 8.60 5.17
CA VAL A 160 -6.53 9.83 4.39
C VAL A 160 -7.82 10.19 3.67
N ASP A 161 -8.30 11.42 3.87
CA ASP A 161 -9.36 11.96 3.02
C ASP A 161 -8.75 12.39 1.68
N SER A 162 -9.31 11.90 0.58
CA SER A 162 -8.84 12.16 -0.77
C SER A 162 -10.00 12.58 -1.68
N PRO A 163 -9.71 13.11 -2.89
CA PRO A 163 -10.75 13.35 -3.90
C PRO A 163 -11.49 12.08 -4.35
N PHE A 164 -10.98 10.90 -3.99
CA PHE A 164 -11.49 9.59 -4.40
C PHE A 164 -12.22 8.86 -3.27
N GLY A 165 -12.52 9.53 -2.15
CA GLY A 165 -13.03 8.94 -0.93
C GLY A 165 -11.96 8.76 0.14
N LYS A 166 -12.33 8.10 1.23
CA LYS A 166 -11.46 7.85 2.37
C LYS A 166 -10.60 6.62 2.15
N ILE A 167 -9.29 6.77 2.27
CA ILE A 167 -8.31 5.71 2.04
C ILE A 167 -7.75 5.21 3.37
N GLY A 168 -7.76 3.90 3.60
CA GLY A 168 -7.10 3.24 4.72
C GLY A 168 -5.71 2.73 4.32
N LEU A 169 -4.69 3.01 5.15
CA LEU A 169 -3.30 2.63 4.87
C LEU A 169 -2.90 1.40 5.69
N SER A 170 -2.29 0.43 5.03
CA SER A 170 -1.65 -0.73 5.62
C SER A 170 -0.43 -1.14 4.79
N ILE A 171 0.39 -2.07 5.30
CA ILE A 171 1.55 -2.62 4.57
C ILE A 171 1.63 -4.13 4.83
N CYS A 172 1.51 -4.94 3.77
CA CYS A 172 1.92 -6.34 3.69
C CYS A 172 1.39 -7.22 4.83
N TYR A 173 2.20 -7.51 5.84
CA TYR A 173 1.86 -8.37 6.96
C TYR A 173 0.65 -7.91 7.77
N ASP A 174 0.37 -6.60 7.74
CA ASP A 174 -0.85 -6.02 8.31
C ASP A 174 -2.12 -6.71 7.79
N LEU A 175 -2.07 -7.26 6.57
CA LEU A 175 -3.17 -7.98 5.94
C LEU A 175 -3.72 -9.14 6.81
N ARG A 176 -2.91 -9.69 7.71
CA ARG A 176 -3.32 -10.80 8.59
C ARG A 176 -4.14 -10.36 9.81
N PHE A 177 -4.23 -9.06 10.07
CA PHE A 177 -4.81 -8.49 11.29
C PHE A 177 -6.09 -7.72 10.97
N PRO A 178 -7.26 -8.38 10.96
CA PRO A 178 -8.55 -7.74 10.63
C PRO A 178 -8.88 -6.57 11.57
N GLU A 179 -8.34 -6.57 12.79
CA GLU A 179 -8.52 -5.52 13.78
C GLU A 179 -8.05 -4.16 13.28
N LEU A 180 -6.92 -4.11 12.54
CA LEU A 180 -6.41 -2.89 11.94
C LEU A 180 -7.43 -2.28 10.99
N TYR A 181 -7.99 -3.09 10.09
CA TYR A 181 -8.96 -2.63 9.09
C TYR A 181 -10.28 -2.19 9.73
N ARG A 182 -10.70 -2.88 10.79
CA ARG A 182 -11.86 -2.46 11.57
C ARG A 182 -11.63 -1.15 12.32
N ALA A 183 -10.41 -0.91 12.80
CA ALA A 183 -10.04 0.33 13.47
C ALA A 183 -9.96 1.54 12.51
N MET A 184 -9.82 1.33 11.19
CA MET A 184 -9.89 2.39 10.17
C MET A 184 -11.29 3.00 10.06
N GLY A 185 -12.33 2.29 10.52
CA GLY A 185 -13.73 2.71 10.35
C GLY A 185 -14.21 2.56 8.91
N ASN A 186 -15.14 3.42 8.50
CA ASN A 186 -15.70 3.38 7.14
C ASN A 186 -14.73 4.04 6.17
N VAL A 187 -13.90 3.25 5.50
CA VAL A 187 -13.04 3.68 4.40
C VAL A 187 -13.62 3.21 3.07
N ASP A 188 -13.30 3.92 1.98
CA ASP A 188 -13.77 3.60 0.64
C ASP A 188 -12.79 2.72 -0.11
N LEU A 189 -11.51 2.85 0.21
CA LEU A 189 -10.41 2.11 -0.37
C LEU A 189 -9.41 1.70 0.72
N ILE A 190 -9.03 0.42 0.75
CA ILE A 190 -7.92 -0.09 1.54
C ILE A 190 -6.72 -0.30 0.63
N LEU A 191 -5.54 0.15 1.05
CA LEU A 191 -4.28 -0.09 0.36
C LEU A 191 -3.44 -1.12 1.11
N VAL A 192 -2.91 -2.10 0.34
CA VAL A 192 -2.10 -3.20 0.87
C VAL A 192 -0.84 -3.40 0.02
N PRO A 193 0.05 -2.40 -0.08
CA PRO A 193 1.33 -2.60 -0.74
C PRO A 193 2.14 -3.69 -0.04
N SER A 194 2.69 -4.63 -0.81
CA SER A 194 3.19 -5.88 -0.24
C SER A 194 4.45 -6.41 -0.91
N ALA A 195 5.16 -7.27 -0.15
CA ALA A 195 6.25 -8.12 -0.60
C ALA A 195 6.08 -9.53 0.03
N PHE A 196 4.92 -10.16 -0.18
CA PHE A 196 4.63 -11.50 0.32
C PHE A 196 5.63 -12.51 -0.23
N THR A 197 6.07 -13.45 0.60
CA THR A 197 6.87 -14.59 0.10
C THR A 197 6.01 -15.46 -0.81
N GLU A 198 6.65 -16.14 -1.76
CA GLU A 198 5.96 -17.07 -2.67
C GLU A 198 5.17 -18.13 -1.89
N THR A 199 5.79 -18.69 -0.84
CA THR A 199 5.20 -19.75 0.00
C THR A 199 3.89 -19.28 0.65
N THR A 200 3.91 -18.14 1.34
CA THR A 200 2.71 -17.65 2.02
C THR A 200 1.73 -16.99 1.08
N GLY A 201 2.20 -16.44 -0.04
CA GLY A 201 1.38 -15.82 -1.07
C GLY A 201 0.44 -16.82 -1.73
N LYS A 202 0.98 -17.93 -2.22
CA LYS A 202 0.18 -19.03 -2.83
C LYS A 202 -0.97 -19.50 -1.95
N ALA A 203 -0.74 -19.55 -0.64
CA ALA A 203 -1.71 -20.12 0.28
C ALA A 203 -2.76 -19.09 0.77
N HIS A 204 -2.37 -17.80 0.89
CA HIS A 204 -3.17 -16.86 1.67
C HIS A 204 -3.54 -15.57 0.95
N TRP A 205 -2.79 -15.12 -0.06
CA TRP A 205 -2.84 -13.77 -0.60
C TRP A 205 -4.24 -13.38 -1.10
N GLU A 206 -4.75 -14.07 -2.11
CA GLU A 206 -6.04 -13.77 -2.70
C GLU A 206 -7.17 -13.86 -1.67
N THR A 207 -7.17 -14.94 -0.86
CA THR A 207 -8.20 -15.16 0.16
C THR A 207 -8.27 -14.00 1.15
N LEU A 208 -7.13 -13.53 1.64
CA LEU A 208 -7.08 -12.44 2.62
C LEU A 208 -7.47 -11.09 1.98
N ILE A 209 -6.99 -10.78 0.78
CA ILE A 209 -7.34 -9.53 0.09
C ILE A 209 -8.85 -9.46 -0.15
N ARG A 210 -9.45 -10.54 -0.67
CA ARG A 210 -10.90 -10.60 -0.90
C ARG A 210 -11.70 -10.53 0.40
N ALA A 211 -11.22 -11.17 1.47
CA ALA A 211 -11.84 -11.07 2.77
C ALA A 211 -11.87 -9.62 3.28
N ARG A 212 -10.77 -8.86 3.14
CA ARG A 212 -10.71 -7.43 3.54
C ARG A 212 -11.70 -6.58 2.75
N ALA A 213 -11.87 -6.83 1.45
CA ALA A 213 -12.86 -6.14 0.64
C ALA A 213 -14.29 -6.44 1.09
N ILE A 214 -14.64 -7.73 1.22
CA ILE A 214 -15.98 -8.21 1.55
C ILE A 214 -16.40 -7.74 2.95
N GLU A 215 -15.57 -7.98 3.97
CA GLU A 215 -15.93 -7.67 5.35
C GLU A 215 -16.03 -6.18 5.64
N ASN A 216 -15.28 -5.33 4.91
CA ASN A 216 -15.30 -3.87 5.08
C ASN A 216 -16.17 -3.16 4.03
N LEU A 217 -16.78 -3.89 3.09
CA LEU A 217 -17.59 -3.35 1.99
C LEU A 217 -16.90 -2.18 1.30
N CYS A 218 -15.62 -2.36 0.95
CA CYS A 218 -14.79 -1.35 0.33
C CYS A 218 -13.88 -1.94 -0.75
N TYR A 219 -13.36 -1.09 -1.62
CA TYR A 219 -12.33 -1.51 -2.57
C TYR A 219 -11.04 -1.87 -1.84
N VAL A 220 -10.26 -2.80 -2.42
CA VAL A 220 -8.90 -3.10 -1.99
C VAL A 220 -7.98 -3.01 -3.20
N LEU A 221 -6.89 -2.24 -3.07
CA LEU A 221 -5.82 -2.16 -4.05
C LEU A 221 -4.53 -2.68 -3.39
N ALA A 222 -4.04 -3.79 -3.92
CA ALA A 222 -2.94 -4.56 -3.35
C ALA A 222 -1.79 -4.75 -4.36
N PRO A 223 -0.95 -3.71 -4.59
CA PRO A 223 0.23 -3.84 -5.42
C PRO A 223 1.32 -4.62 -4.68
N ALA A 224 2.06 -5.46 -5.41
CA ALA A 224 3.02 -6.37 -4.82
C ALA A 224 4.38 -6.35 -5.52
N GLN A 225 5.42 -6.75 -4.78
CA GLN A 225 6.67 -7.22 -5.37
C GLN A 225 6.43 -8.62 -5.96
N GLY A 226 6.85 -8.86 -7.22
CA GLY A 226 6.55 -10.10 -7.91
C GLY A 226 7.73 -10.63 -8.72
N GLY A 227 8.53 -11.50 -8.13
CA GLY A 227 9.67 -12.12 -8.82
C GLY A 227 10.81 -12.53 -7.90
N TYR A 228 11.97 -12.72 -8.52
CA TYR A 228 13.22 -13.05 -7.83
C TYR A 228 14.02 -11.80 -7.52
N HIS A 229 14.56 -11.72 -6.31
CA HIS A 229 15.37 -10.61 -5.83
C HIS A 229 16.83 -11.01 -5.65
N ALA A 230 17.74 -10.03 -5.67
CA ALA A 230 19.18 -10.24 -5.57
C ALA A 230 19.61 -10.95 -4.26
N SER A 231 18.77 -10.90 -3.22
CA SER A 231 18.97 -11.63 -1.96
C SER A 231 18.68 -13.13 -2.03
N GLY A 232 18.17 -13.63 -3.16
CA GLY A 232 17.63 -15.00 -3.29
C GLY A 232 16.17 -15.13 -2.84
N ARG A 233 15.57 -14.06 -2.30
CA ARG A 233 14.15 -14.05 -1.92
C ARG A 233 13.28 -14.11 -3.18
N GLU A 234 12.24 -14.93 -3.13
CA GLU A 234 11.16 -14.95 -4.11
C GLU A 234 9.89 -14.33 -3.51
N THR A 235 9.29 -13.39 -4.23
CA THR A 235 8.02 -12.77 -3.86
C THR A 235 6.91 -13.18 -4.82
N HIS A 236 5.71 -13.30 -4.25
CA HIS A 236 4.55 -13.89 -4.91
C HIS A 236 4.04 -13.07 -6.09
N GLY A 237 4.11 -11.75 -6.00
CA GLY A 237 3.46 -10.88 -6.97
C GLY A 237 1.95 -10.88 -6.78
N ASP A 238 1.27 -11.14 -7.88
CA ASP A 238 -0.18 -11.26 -7.90
C ASP A 238 -0.90 -9.99 -7.44
N SER A 239 -0.37 -8.83 -7.88
CA SER A 239 -1.03 -7.55 -7.65
C SER A 239 -2.46 -7.60 -8.12
N MET A 240 -3.40 -7.09 -7.32
CA MET A 240 -4.81 -7.12 -7.68
C MET A 240 -5.61 -5.92 -7.15
N ILE A 241 -6.73 -5.68 -7.81
CA ILE A 241 -7.77 -4.73 -7.39
C ILE A 241 -9.05 -5.53 -7.18
N VAL A 242 -9.64 -5.37 -6.00
CA VAL A 242 -10.87 -6.09 -5.61
C VAL A 242 -11.95 -5.09 -5.27
N ASP A 243 -13.18 -5.34 -5.74
CA ASP A 243 -14.33 -4.52 -5.46
C ASP A 243 -14.97 -4.83 -4.08
N PRO A 244 -15.93 -4.03 -3.60
CA PRO A 244 -16.57 -4.25 -2.31
C PRO A 244 -17.36 -5.56 -2.18
N TRP A 245 -17.66 -6.23 -3.31
CA TRP A 245 -18.34 -7.54 -3.35
C TRP A 245 -17.36 -8.72 -3.36
N GLY A 246 -16.04 -8.43 -3.43
CA GLY A 246 -14.98 -9.43 -3.48
C GLY A 246 -14.65 -9.91 -4.90
N VAL A 247 -15.13 -9.21 -5.94
CA VAL A 247 -14.75 -9.50 -7.33
C VAL A 247 -13.38 -8.94 -7.63
N VAL A 248 -12.48 -9.75 -8.19
CA VAL A 248 -11.18 -9.30 -8.69
C VAL A 248 -11.42 -8.58 -10.02
N LEU A 249 -11.15 -7.26 -10.02
CA LEU A 249 -11.38 -6.40 -11.20
C LEU A 249 -10.21 -6.44 -12.18
N ASP A 250 -8.99 -6.53 -11.65
CA ASP A 250 -7.76 -6.66 -12.44
C ASP A 250 -6.69 -7.37 -11.62
N ARG A 251 -5.77 -8.07 -12.31
CA ARG A 251 -4.77 -8.93 -11.68
C ARG A 251 -3.52 -9.05 -12.54
N LEU A 252 -2.35 -9.01 -11.92
CA LEU A 252 -1.06 -9.27 -12.56
C LEU A 252 -0.28 -10.34 -11.77
N PRO A 253 -0.24 -11.60 -12.23
CA PRO A 253 0.36 -12.69 -11.46
C PRO A 253 1.86 -12.51 -11.19
N ARG A 254 2.69 -12.24 -12.21
CA ARG A 254 4.15 -12.11 -12.07
C ARG A 254 4.72 -11.07 -13.04
N GLY A 255 5.97 -10.66 -12.78
CA GLY A 255 6.70 -9.68 -13.59
C GLY A 255 6.39 -8.24 -13.19
N SER A 256 6.99 -7.29 -13.92
CA SER A 256 6.74 -5.87 -13.70
C SER A 256 5.57 -5.40 -14.57
N GLY A 257 4.69 -4.57 -14.02
CA GLY A 257 3.55 -4.05 -14.78
C GLY A 257 2.58 -3.24 -13.92
N VAL A 258 1.39 -3.04 -14.47
CA VAL A 258 0.34 -2.20 -13.88
C VAL A 258 -0.96 -3.00 -13.85
N VAL A 259 -1.63 -3.01 -12.70
CA VAL A 259 -3.06 -3.33 -12.59
C VAL A 259 -3.85 -2.04 -12.52
N ILE A 260 -4.98 -1.96 -13.23
CA ILE A 260 -5.79 -0.74 -13.30
C ILE A 260 -7.28 -1.07 -13.36
N ALA A 261 -8.09 -0.40 -12.55
CA ALA A 261 -9.53 -0.55 -12.56
C ALA A 261 -10.24 0.76 -12.23
N SER A 262 -11.53 0.81 -12.54
CA SER A 262 -12.41 1.90 -12.15
C SER A 262 -13.03 1.60 -10.77
N MET A 263 -12.83 2.47 -9.82
CA MET A 263 -13.52 2.50 -8.55
C MET A 263 -14.79 3.35 -8.69
N ASN A 264 -15.94 2.79 -8.34
CA ASN A 264 -17.26 3.45 -8.40
C ASN A 264 -17.84 3.58 -6.98
N LEU A 265 -17.82 4.80 -6.43
CA LEU A 265 -18.30 5.07 -5.08
C LEU A 265 -19.83 4.97 -4.95
N ASP A 266 -20.59 5.24 -6.03
CA ASP A 266 -22.05 5.11 -6.02
C ASP A 266 -22.45 3.63 -5.92
N TYR A 267 -21.73 2.76 -6.66
CA TYR A 267 -21.90 1.31 -6.52
C TYR A 267 -21.61 0.83 -5.10
N GLN A 268 -20.50 1.27 -4.52
CA GLN A 268 -20.15 0.94 -3.14
C GLN A 268 -21.21 1.42 -2.13
N ALA A 269 -21.70 2.64 -2.29
CA ALA A 269 -22.74 3.19 -1.43
C ALA A 269 -24.05 2.39 -1.54
N SER A 270 -24.41 1.97 -2.76
CA SER A 270 -25.58 1.09 -3.01
C SER A 270 -25.44 -0.26 -2.32
N LEU A 271 -24.25 -0.88 -2.40
CA LEU A 271 -23.97 -2.14 -1.71
C LEU A 271 -24.10 -2.00 -0.19
N ARG A 272 -23.48 -0.97 0.40
CA ARG A 272 -23.56 -0.68 1.83
C ARG A 272 -24.97 -0.44 2.32
N LYS A 273 -25.84 0.16 1.48
CA LYS A 273 -27.26 0.34 1.77
C LYS A 273 -28.00 -0.99 1.72
N SER A 274 -27.70 -1.84 0.73
CA SER A 274 -28.37 -3.13 0.54
C SER A 274 -27.92 -4.20 1.54
N LEU A 275 -26.63 -4.16 1.93
CA LEU A 275 -26.03 -5.06 2.93
C LEU A 275 -25.33 -4.22 4.02
N PRO A 276 -26.07 -3.69 5.01
CA PRO A 276 -25.50 -2.77 6.02
C PRO A 276 -24.69 -3.51 7.12
N ALA A 277 -23.85 -4.48 6.75
CA ALA A 277 -23.10 -5.34 7.65
C ALA A 277 -22.19 -4.55 8.62
N LEU A 278 -21.68 -3.38 8.19
CA LEU A 278 -20.84 -2.53 9.02
C LEU A 278 -21.57 -1.95 10.23
N THR A 279 -22.90 -1.75 10.12
CA THR A 279 -23.75 -1.23 11.21
C THR A 279 -24.32 -2.34 12.10
N HIS A 280 -24.26 -3.60 11.64
CA HIS A 280 -24.75 -4.76 12.40
C HIS A 280 -23.74 -5.28 13.42
N ARG A 281 -22.56 -4.66 13.52
CA ARG A 281 -21.54 -5.02 14.52
C ARG A 281 -22.07 -4.75 15.92
N THR A 282 -22.02 -5.78 16.78
CA THR A 282 -22.46 -5.70 18.18
C THR A 282 -21.30 -5.88 19.15
N VAL A 283 -20.22 -6.55 18.72
CA VAL A 283 -19.02 -6.77 19.51
C VAL A 283 -18.02 -5.66 19.21
N PHE A 284 -17.47 -5.02 20.23
CA PHE A 284 -16.51 -3.91 20.10
C PHE A 284 -17.06 -2.73 19.28
N LYS A 285 -18.13 -2.13 19.79
CA LYS A 285 -18.65 -0.85 19.27
C LYS A 285 -17.73 0.31 19.60
#